data_a746eab97520f21683b35ce42ac4f466
#
_entry.id   a746eab97520f21683b35ce42ac4f466
#
_cell.length_a   1.000
_cell.length_b   1.000
_cell.length_c   1.000
_cell.angle_alpha   90.00
_cell.angle_beta   90.00
_cell.angle_gamma   90.00
#
_symmetry.space_group_name_H-M   'P 1'
#
loop_
_entity.id
_entity.type
_entity.pdbx_description
1 polymer ?
#
loop_
_entity_poly.entity_id
_entity_poly.type
_entity_poly.pdbx_seq_one_letter_code
_entity_poly.pdbx_strand_id
1 'polypeptide(L)'
;MASTAAIELKTGLVAEYSAKFKDAASLVVVDYRGLSVDQVTELRKNLRAEGVEFKVLKNNISRRAIVEAGYEGLATEFVGPTAVAFSNDDIIAPARILYTFAKANDKLELKAGFIEGEVATSAQVMELATLPNKEGMLSMLLSVLQAPMRNMAYALSLISEQKEAGVEPVATDVEEVVEVTAEETPAAE
;
A
#
# COMPACT_ATOMS: atom_id res chain seq x y z
N MET A 1 22.05 -26.49 -27.29
CA MET A 1 22.53 -26.43 -25.89
C MET A 1 22.72 -24.97 -25.50
N ALA A 2 22.35 -24.54 -24.30
CA ALA A 2 22.60 -23.18 -23.88
C ALA A 2 24.10 -23.01 -23.62
N SER A 3 24.70 -21.89 -24.08
CA SER A 3 26.11 -21.60 -23.84
C SER A 3 26.36 -21.44 -22.31
N THR A 4 27.43 -22.02 -21.82
CA THR A 4 27.86 -21.91 -20.39
C THR A 4 27.89 -20.45 -19.91
N ALA A 5 28.44 -19.53 -20.71
CA ALA A 5 28.45 -18.11 -20.46
C ALA A 5 27.05 -17.49 -20.29
N ALA A 6 26.03 -17.95 -21.03
CA ALA A 6 24.67 -17.48 -20.91
C ALA A 6 23.97 -18.03 -19.64
N ILE A 7 24.40 -19.16 -19.13
CA ILE A 7 23.91 -19.72 -17.87
C ILE A 7 24.52 -18.93 -16.69
N GLU A 8 25.80 -18.67 -16.73
CA GLU A 8 26.53 -17.91 -15.72
C GLU A 8 25.97 -16.48 -15.54
N LEU A 9 25.69 -15.77 -16.66
CA LEU A 9 25.03 -14.47 -16.62
C LEU A 9 23.65 -14.53 -15.95
N LYS A 10 22.86 -15.55 -16.25
CA LYS A 10 21.52 -15.70 -15.65
C LYS A 10 21.60 -16.05 -14.17
N THR A 11 22.57 -16.87 -13.78
CA THR A 11 22.80 -17.21 -12.37
C THR A 11 23.25 -15.99 -11.58
N GLY A 12 24.13 -15.16 -12.16
CA GLY A 12 24.53 -13.89 -11.57
C GLY A 12 23.34 -12.94 -11.35
N LEU A 13 22.44 -12.82 -12.35
CA LEU A 13 21.22 -12.03 -12.21
C LEU A 13 20.29 -12.60 -11.13
N VAL A 14 20.13 -13.93 -11.05
CA VAL A 14 19.31 -14.54 -9.99
C VAL A 14 19.86 -14.20 -8.62
N ALA A 15 21.17 -14.30 -8.41
CA ALA A 15 21.82 -13.95 -7.14
C ALA A 15 21.65 -12.45 -6.79
N GLU A 16 21.80 -11.54 -7.77
CA GLU A 16 21.58 -10.11 -7.58
C GLU A 16 20.16 -9.82 -7.13
N TYR A 17 19.17 -10.39 -7.83
CA TYR A 17 17.76 -10.16 -7.47
C TYR A 17 17.35 -10.88 -6.20
N SER A 18 17.90 -12.05 -5.89
CA SER A 18 17.67 -12.74 -4.62
C SER A 18 18.13 -11.89 -3.43
N ALA A 19 19.29 -11.21 -3.55
CA ALA A 19 19.73 -10.26 -2.54
C ALA A 19 18.77 -9.08 -2.39
N LYS A 20 18.33 -8.46 -3.51
CA LYS A 20 17.37 -7.36 -3.50
C LYS A 20 16.00 -7.76 -2.91
N PHE A 21 15.54 -8.98 -3.17
CA PHE A 21 14.29 -9.48 -2.57
C PHE A 21 14.40 -9.65 -1.06
N LYS A 22 15.58 -10.03 -0.54
CA LYS A 22 15.82 -10.17 0.89
C LYS A 22 15.96 -8.83 1.60
N ASP A 23 16.57 -7.85 0.93
CA ASP A 23 16.84 -6.53 1.50
C ASP A 23 15.59 -5.61 1.43
N ALA A 24 14.64 -5.90 0.55
CA ALA A 24 13.43 -5.10 0.38
C ALA A 24 12.46 -5.28 1.57
N ALA A 25 12.04 -4.17 2.17
CA ALA A 25 11.02 -4.14 3.22
C ALA A 25 9.62 -4.45 2.65
N SER A 26 9.36 -4.03 1.43
CA SER A 26 8.13 -4.37 0.71
C SER A 26 8.38 -4.54 -0.79
N LEU A 27 7.54 -5.39 -1.40
CA LEU A 27 7.57 -5.71 -2.80
C LEU A 27 6.15 -5.82 -3.33
N VAL A 28 5.86 -5.16 -4.44
CA VAL A 28 4.55 -5.26 -5.10
C VAL A 28 4.74 -5.70 -6.55
N VAL A 29 3.98 -6.73 -6.91
CA VAL A 29 3.97 -7.35 -8.23
C VAL A 29 2.78 -6.84 -9.01
N VAL A 30 3.03 -6.25 -10.18
CA VAL A 30 2.00 -5.66 -11.02
C VAL A 30 2.05 -6.14 -12.45
N ASP A 31 0.89 -6.15 -13.11
CA ASP A 31 0.77 -6.29 -14.55
C ASP A 31 0.73 -4.89 -15.19
N TYR A 32 1.69 -4.59 -16.07
CA TYR A 32 1.79 -3.31 -16.75
C TYR A 32 1.30 -3.35 -18.19
N ARG A 33 0.63 -4.42 -18.57
CA ARG A 33 0.17 -4.63 -19.95
C ARG A 33 -0.84 -3.57 -20.36
N GLY A 34 -0.62 -2.99 -21.55
CA GLY A 34 -1.55 -2.02 -22.16
C GLY A 34 -1.31 -0.57 -21.75
N LEU A 35 -0.33 -0.29 -20.88
CA LEU A 35 0.10 1.08 -20.60
C LEU A 35 0.87 1.67 -21.78
N SER A 36 0.70 2.97 -22.04
CA SER A 36 1.51 3.71 -23.00
C SER A 36 2.91 4.00 -22.43
N VAL A 37 3.86 4.34 -23.30
CA VAL A 37 5.22 4.68 -22.88
C VAL A 37 5.24 5.89 -21.95
N ASP A 38 4.38 6.88 -22.23
CA ASP A 38 4.27 8.09 -21.40
C ASP A 38 3.77 7.76 -19.99
N GLN A 39 2.72 6.92 -19.89
CA GLN A 39 2.17 6.45 -18.61
C GLN A 39 3.22 5.68 -17.78
N VAL A 40 3.97 4.77 -18.40
CA VAL A 40 5.05 4.03 -17.71
C VAL A 40 6.17 4.97 -17.26
N THR A 41 6.47 6.00 -18.04
CA THR A 41 7.49 7.00 -17.69
C THR A 41 7.05 7.85 -16.50
N GLU A 42 5.80 8.27 -16.49
CA GLU A 42 5.20 9.00 -15.37
C GLU A 42 5.16 8.15 -14.09
N LEU A 43 4.72 6.89 -14.21
CA LEU A 43 4.74 5.94 -13.11
C LEU A 43 6.15 5.78 -12.51
N ARG A 44 7.16 5.59 -13.35
CA ARG A 44 8.56 5.48 -12.91
C ARG A 44 9.05 6.76 -12.22
N LYS A 45 8.63 7.93 -12.71
CA LYS A 45 8.97 9.21 -12.09
C LYS A 45 8.39 9.33 -10.69
N ASN A 46 7.11 8.98 -10.53
CA ASN A 46 6.42 9.03 -9.25
C ASN A 46 7.02 8.04 -8.25
N LEU A 47 7.31 6.81 -8.67
CA LEU A 47 7.95 5.80 -7.83
C LEU A 47 9.35 6.23 -7.38
N ARG A 48 10.17 6.79 -8.28
CA ARG A 48 11.51 7.30 -7.94
C ARG A 48 11.46 8.47 -6.96
N ALA A 49 10.47 9.33 -7.04
CA ALA A 49 10.33 10.47 -6.13
C ALA A 49 10.14 10.01 -4.68
N GLU A 50 9.57 8.81 -4.45
CA GLU A 50 9.39 8.20 -3.14
C GLU A 50 10.41 7.08 -2.84
N GLY A 51 11.51 7.03 -3.58
CA GLY A 51 12.60 6.05 -3.33
C GLY A 51 12.28 4.60 -3.72
N VAL A 52 11.20 4.37 -4.48
CA VAL A 52 10.79 3.03 -4.91
C VAL A 52 11.46 2.66 -6.22
N GLU A 53 12.13 1.52 -6.25
CA GLU A 53 12.77 0.98 -7.46
C GLU A 53 11.75 0.14 -8.25
N PHE A 54 11.49 0.50 -9.52
CA PHE A 54 10.58 -0.21 -10.40
C PHE A 54 11.32 -0.90 -11.53
N LYS A 55 11.25 -2.23 -11.59
CA LYS A 55 11.92 -3.05 -12.61
C LYS A 55 10.99 -4.06 -13.27
N VAL A 56 11.17 -4.21 -14.57
CA VAL A 56 10.56 -5.30 -15.35
C VAL A 56 11.56 -6.43 -15.42
N LEU A 57 11.21 -7.57 -14.86
CA LEU A 57 12.06 -8.75 -14.78
C LEU A 57 11.52 -9.89 -15.64
N LYS A 58 12.41 -10.75 -16.08
CA LYS A 58 12.01 -11.98 -16.78
C LYS A 58 11.44 -12.97 -15.76
N ASN A 59 10.19 -13.43 -15.93
CA ASN A 59 9.47 -14.29 -14.99
C ASN A 59 10.28 -15.49 -14.49
N ASN A 60 11.01 -16.17 -15.37
CA ASN A 60 11.82 -17.33 -14.98
C ASN A 60 12.99 -16.97 -14.04
N ILE A 61 13.53 -15.75 -14.15
CA ILE A 61 14.59 -15.26 -13.26
C ILE A 61 13.96 -14.86 -11.93
N SER A 62 12.87 -14.12 -11.98
CA SER A 62 12.15 -13.68 -10.76
C SER A 62 11.66 -14.87 -9.93
N ARG A 63 11.06 -15.88 -10.56
CA ARG A 63 10.60 -17.09 -9.85
C ARG A 63 11.75 -17.78 -9.11
N ARG A 64 12.91 -17.95 -9.76
CA ARG A 64 14.08 -18.57 -9.12
C ARG A 64 14.62 -17.72 -7.98
N ALA A 65 14.76 -16.42 -8.21
CA ALA A 65 15.25 -15.49 -7.21
C ALA A 65 14.35 -15.44 -5.96
N ILE A 66 13.03 -15.51 -6.15
CA ILE A 66 12.04 -15.51 -5.07
C ILE A 66 12.07 -16.83 -4.28
N VAL A 67 12.20 -17.96 -4.94
CA VAL A 67 12.37 -19.27 -4.29
C VAL A 67 13.67 -19.30 -3.48
N GLU A 68 14.78 -18.76 -4.01
CA GLU A 68 16.05 -18.63 -3.27
C GLU A 68 15.97 -17.62 -2.11
N ALA A 69 15.06 -16.63 -2.21
CA ALA A 69 14.79 -15.70 -1.12
C ALA A 69 13.89 -16.30 -0.03
N GLY A 70 13.20 -17.44 -0.29
CA GLY A 70 12.33 -18.12 0.66
C GLY A 70 10.84 -17.75 0.55
N TYR A 71 10.41 -17.04 -0.51
CA TYR A 71 9.04 -16.55 -0.68
C TYR A 71 8.26 -17.35 -1.74
N GLU A 72 8.14 -18.66 -1.55
CA GLU A 72 7.57 -19.59 -2.52
C GLU A 72 6.13 -19.23 -2.94
N GLY A 73 5.31 -18.71 -2.02
CA GLY A 73 3.92 -18.33 -2.30
C GLY A 73 3.78 -17.27 -3.39
N LEU A 74 4.77 -16.38 -3.52
CA LEU A 74 4.76 -15.33 -4.55
C LEU A 74 5.14 -15.86 -5.95
N ALA A 75 5.81 -17.00 -6.03
CA ALA A 75 6.30 -17.54 -7.30
C ALA A 75 5.16 -17.89 -8.30
N THR A 76 3.97 -18.20 -7.80
CA THR A 76 2.79 -18.52 -8.60
C THR A 76 2.24 -17.29 -9.34
N GLU A 77 2.40 -16.10 -8.80
CA GLU A 77 1.87 -14.84 -9.34
C GLU A 77 2.68 -14.28 -10.51
N PHE A 78 3.90 -14.82 -10.74
CA PHE A 78 4.74 -14.41 -11.87
C PHE A 78 4.30 -15.07 -13.19
N VAL A 79 3.07 -14.75 -13.63
CA VAL A 79 2.50 -15.18 -14.89
C VAL A 79 2.16 -13.94 -15.73
N GLY A 80 2.50 -13.96 -17.03
CA GLY A 80 2.26 -12.83 -17.94
C GLY A 80 3.30 -11.70 -17.82
N PRO A 81 3.03 -10.51 -18.36
CA PRO A 81 3.93 -9.36 -18.30
C PRO A 81 3.95 -8.76 -16.89
N THR A 82 5.01 -9.04 -16.16
CA THR A 82 5.12 -8.71 -14.75
C THR A 82 6.22 -7.68 -14.52
N ALA A 83 5.90 -6.65 -13.75
CA ALA A 83 6.86 -5.71 -13.20
C ALA A 83 6.84 -5.78 -11.67
N VAL A 84 7.95 -5.40 -11.05
CA VAL A 84 8.13 -5.45 -9.61
C VAL A 84 8.56 -4.07 -9.12
N ALA A 85 7.90 -3.59 -8.09
CA ALA A 85 8.27 -2.40 -7.35
C ALA A 85 8.88 -2.83 -6.01
N PHE A 86 10.08 -2.32 -5.70
CA PHE A 86 10.82 -2.60 -4.47
C PHE A 86 10.89 -1.33 -3.63
N SER A 87 10.63 -1.45 -2.34
CA SER A 87 10.91 -0.39 -1.39
C SER A 87 11.70 -0.93 -0.20
N ASN A 88 12.71 -0.15 0.22
CA ASN A 88 13.54 -0.48 1.36
C ASN A 88 13.13 0.32 2.61
N ASP A 89 12.66 1.56 2.43
CA ASP A 89 12.38 2.50 3.51
C ASP A 89 10.90 2.46 3.93
N ASP A 90 10.00 2.70 2.97
CA ASP A 90 8.56 2.76 3.22
C ASP A 90 7.85 1.51 2.70
N ILE A 91 7.18 0.80 3.61
CA ILE A 91 6.47 -0.45 3.32
C ILE A 91 5.24 -0.20 2.43
N ILE A 92 4.55 0.91 2.66
CA ILE A 92 3.25 1.24 2.03
C ILE A 92 3.43 2.03 0.73
N ALA A 93 4.54 2.76 0.57
CA ALA A 93 4.77 3.65 -0.57
C ALA A 93 4.53 2.99 -1.95
N PRO A 94 5.07 1.79 -2.25
CA PRO A 94 4.86 1.17 -3.56
C PRO A 94 3.38 0.81 -3.80
N ALA A 95 2.68 0.28 -2.79
CA ALA A 95 1.27 -0.08 -2.90
C ALA A 95 0.39 1.15 -3.15
N ARG A 96 0.61 2.23 -2.40
CA ARG A 96 -0.14 3.49 -2.51
C ARG A 96 0.01 4.14 -3.88
N ILE A 97 1.24 4.28 -4.38
CA ILE A 97 1.51 4.91 -5.68
C ILE A 97 0.91 4.08 -6.80
N LEU A 98 1.13 2.78 -6.78
CA LEU A 98 0.60 1.86 -7.79
C LEU A 98 -0.93 1.84 -7.80
N TYR A 99 -1.57 1.85 -6.63
CA TYR A 99 -3.03 1.91 -6.52
C TYR A 99 -3.60 3.24 -6.99
N THR A 100 -2.99 4.36 -6.62
CA THR A 100 -3.41 5.70 -7.09
C THR A 100 -3.30 5.78 -8.61
N PHE A 101 -2.23 5.22 -9.18
CA PHE A 101 -2.04 5.15 -10.61
C PHE A 101 -3.01 4.18 -11.29
N ALA A 102 -3.34 3.04 -10.67
CA ALA A 102 -4.33 2.09 -11.16
C ALA A 102 -5.73 2.70 -11.22
N LYS A 103 -6.11 3.55 -10.24
CA LYS A 103 -7.37 4.32 -10.30
C LYS A 103 -7.46 5.29 -11.48
N ALA A 104 -6.33 5.84 -11.89
CA ALA A 104 -6.26 6.73 -13.06
C ALA A 104 -6.14 5.95 -14.38
N ASN A 105 -5.67 4.71 -14.34
CA ASN A 105 -5.39 3.87 -15.49
C ASN A 105 -5.84 2.43 -15.23
N ASP A 106 -7.02 2.05 -15.67
CA ASP A 106 -7.63 0.71 -15.49
C ASP A 106 -6.81 -0.45 -16.06
N LYS A 107 -5.72 -0.16 -16.78
CA LYS A 107 -4.85 -1.15 -17.40
C LYS A 107 -3.76 -1.69 -16.47
N LEU A 108 -3.53 -1.04 -15.33
CA LEU A 108 -2.57 -1.49 -14.34
C LEU A 108 -3.29 -2.36 -13.31
N GLU A 109 -2.90 -3.62 -13.21
CA GLU A 109 -3.46 -4.57 -12.25
C GLU A 109 -2.41 -4.93 -11.17
N LEU A 110 -2.81 -4.82 -9.90
CA LEU A 110 -2.01 -5.31 -8.78
C LEU A 110 -2.30 -6.81 -8.60
N LYS A 111 -1.27 -7.65 -8.66
CA LYS A 111 -1.41 -9.11 -8.54
C LYS A 111 -1.23 -9.58 -7.13
N ALA A 112 -0.10 -9.26 -6.54
CA ALA A 112 0.27 -9.67 -5.20
C ALA A 112 1.32 -8.73 -4.63
N GLY A 113 1.55 -8.83 -3.34
CA GLY A 113 2.63 -8.12 -2.66
C GLY A 113 3.33 -9.02 -1.66
N PHE A 114 4.46 -8.56 -1.21
CA PHE A 114 5.20 -9.12 -0.10
C PHE A 114 5.51 -7.97 0.86
N ILE A 115 5.13 -8.12 2.11
CA ILE A 115 5.17 -7.06 3.11
C ILE A 115 5.63 -7.68 4.44
N GLU A 116 6.75 -7.19 4.97
CA GLU A 116 7.29 -7.61 6.28
C GLU A 116 7.42 -9.13 6.49
N GLY A 117 7.67 -9.90 5.45
CA GLY A 117 7.82 -11.36 5.58
C GLY A 117 6.60 -12.17 5.17
N GLU A 118 5.46 -11.54 4.91
CA GLU A 118 4.22 -12.21 4.52
C GLU A 118 3.83 -11.92 3.08
N VAL A 119 3.24 -12.92 2.41
CA VAL A 119 2.69 -12.77 1.06
C VAL A 119 1.28 -12.21 1.16
N ALA A 120 1.09 -11.00 0.65
CA ALA A 120 -0.20 -10.33 0.61
C ALA A 120 -0.91 -10.57 -0.73
N THR A 121 -2.19 -10.87 -0.66
CA THR A 121 -3.08 -10.98 -1.82
C THR A 121 -3.37 -9.60 -2.42
N SER A 122 -3.89 -9.55 -3.65
CA SER A 122 -4.26 -8.28 -4.29
C SER A 122 -5.23 -7.45 -3.46
N ALA A 123 -6.20 -8.07 -2.78
CA ALA A 123 -7.14 -7.39 -1.90
C ALA A 123 -6.44 -6.72 -0.70
N GLN A 124 -5.57 -7.44 -0.02
CA GLN A 124 -4.78 -6.90 1.10
C GLN A 124 -3.85 -5.76 0.68
N VAL A 125 -3.20 -5.88 -0.50
CA VAL A 125 -2.37 -4.80 -1.06
C VAL A 125 -3.22 -3.56 -1.36
N MET A 126 -4.44 -3.72 -1.85
CA MET A 126 -5.36 -2.61 -2.07
C MET A 126 -5.82 -1.94 -0.77
N GLU A 127 -6.12 -2.71 0.27
CA GLU A 127 -6.45 -2.18 1.60
C GLU A 127 -5.28 -1.36 2.17
N LEU A 128 -4.06 -1.90 2.13
CA LEU A 128 -2.86 -1.20 2.56
C LEU A 128 -2.58 0.07 1.75
N ALA A 129 -2.90 0.06 0.46
CA ALA A 129 -2.75 1.22 -0.42
C ALA A 129 -3.69 2.39 -0.09
N THR A 130 -4.77 2.15 0.68
CA THR A 130 -5.65 3.22 1.17
C THR A 130 -5.07 3.96 2.38
N LEU A 131 -4.09 3.37 3.05
CA LEU A 131 -3.46 3.98 4.22
C LEU A 131 -2.53 5.13 3.81
N PRO A 132 -2.46 6.19 4.60
CA PRO A 132 -1.51 7.28 4.39
C PRO A 132 -0.09 6.83 4.74
N ASN A 133 0.89 7.71 4.49
CA ASN A 133 2.27 7.48 4.88
C ASN A 133 2.40 7.24 6.39
N LYS A 134 3.53 6.69 6.83
CA LYS A 134 3.86 6.46 8.25
C LYS A 134 3.60 7.70 9.11
N GLU A 135 4.01 8.88 8.65
CA GLU A 135 3.75 10.15 9.36
C GLU A 135 2.25 10.48 9.43
N GLY A 136 1.51 10.23 8.36
CA GLY A 136 0.05 10.40 8.31
C GLY A 136 -0.68 9.45 9.26
N MET A 137 -0.26 8.18 9.36
CA MET A 137 -0.81 7.23 10.31
C MET A 137 -0.55 7.65 11.76
N LEU A 138 0.67 8.13 12.07
CA LEU A 138 0.99 8.68 13.38
C LEU A 138 0.13 9.92 13.70
N SER A 139 -0.07 10.81 12.72
CA SER A 139 -0.94 11.97 12.87
C SER A 139 -2.40 11.57 13.13
N MET A 140 -2.92 10.56 12.42
CA MET A 140 -4.26 10.01 12.66
C MET A 140 -4.38 9.42 14.07
N LEU A 141 -3.40 8.61 14.50
CA LEU A 141 -3.38 8.06 15.85
C LEU A 141 -3.43 9.17 16.91
N LEU A 142 -2.58 10.19 16.77
CA LEU A 142 -2.57 11.34 17.68
C LEU A 142 -3.90 12.10 17.66
N SER A 143 -4.51 12.26 16.50
CA SER A 143 -5.82 12.90 16.35
C SER A 143 -6.92 12.12 17.08
N VAL A 144 -6.93 10.78 16.97
CA VAL A 144 -7.89 9.92 17.67
C VAL A 144 -7.68 9.99 19.19
N LEU A 145 -6.44 9.98 19.67
CA LEU A 145 -6.14 10.13 21.09
C LEU A 145 -6.57 11.50 21.65
N GLN A 146 -6.54 12.56 20.86
CA GLN A 146 -6.98 13.89 21.23
C GLN A 146 -8.49 14.10 21.03
N ALA A 147 -9.17 13.21 20.31
CA ALA A 147 -10.59 13.35 19.96
C ALA A 147 -11.50 13.59 21.20
N PRO A 148 -11.38 12.87 22.32
CA PRO A 148 -12.23 13.10 23.49
C PRO A 148 -12.11 14.52 24.03
N MET A 149 -10.89 15.06 24.13
CA MET A 149 -10.66 16.43 24.63
C MET A 149 -11.17 17.47 23.64
N ARG A 150 -10.95 17.25 22.33
CA ARG A 150 -11.45 18.14 21.28
C ARG A 150 -12.98 18.17 21.24
N ASN A 151 -13.63 16.99 21.33
CA ASN A 151 -15.07 16.88 21.32
C ASN A 151 -15.70 17.58 22.56
N MET A 152 -15.07 17.42 23.72
CA MET A 152 -15.48 18.13 24.93
C MET A 152 -15.35 19.65 24.76
N ALA A 153 -14.23 20.14 24.25
CA ALA A 153 -14.04 21.58 23.99
C ALA A 153 -15.04 22.10 22.97
N TYR A 154 -15.32 21.32 21.90
CA TYR A 154 -16.33 21.69 20.91
C TYR A 154 -17.76 21.75 21.51
N ALA A 155 -18.12 20.77 22.34
CA ALA A 155 -19.42 20.79 23.03
C ALA A 155 -19.55 22.01 23.94
N LEU A 156 -18.48 22.37 24.65
CA LEU A 156 -18.49 23.57 25.48
C LEU A 156 -18.61 24.86 24.66
N SER A 157 -17.94 24.93 23.48
CA SER A 157 -18.08 26.10 22.59
C SER A 157 -19.49 26.23 22.04
N LEU A 158 -20.14 25.13 21.66
CA LEU A 158 -21.52 25.13 21.20
C LEU A 158 -22.49 25.57 22.27
N ILE A 159 -22.30 25.13 23.53
CA ILE A 159 -23.11 25.56 24.67
C ILE A 159 -22.93 27.06 24.92
N SER A 160 -21.72 27.59 24.78
CA SER A 160 -21.47 29.04 24.96
C SER A 160 -22.15 29.86 23.86
N GLU A 161 -22.07 29.43 22.61
CA GLU A 161 -22.74 30.07 21.47
C GLU A 161 -24.27 30.02 21.59
N GLN A 162 -24.84 28.89 22.04
CA GLN A 162 -26.27 28.75 22.28
C GLN A 162 -26.75 29.68 23.42
N LYS A 163 -25.97 29.84 24.49
CA LYS A 163 -26.29 30.79 25.58
C LYS A 163 -26.23 32.23 25.12
N GLU A 164 -25.27 32.59 24.27
CA GLU A 164 -25.19 33.95 23.69
C GLU A 164 -26.33 34.21 22.70
N ALA A 165 -26.78 33.20 21.98
CA ALA A 165 -27.92 33.25 21.06
C ALA A 165 -29.28 33.20 21.76
N GLY A 166 -29.33 33.05 23.10
CA GLY A 166 -30.57 33.04 23.89
C GLY A 166 -31.46 31.78 23.64
N VAL A 167 -30.92 30.71 23.11
CA VAL A 167 -31.62 29.45 22.90
C VAL A 167 -31.35 28.55 24.11
N GLU A 168 -32.42 28.01 24.73
CA GLU A 168 -32.25 27.03 25.81
C GLU A 168 -31.57 25.77 25.26
N PRO A 169 -30.62 25.15 25.99
CA PRO A 169 -29.92 23.95 25.49
C PRO A 169 -30.90 22.79 25.36
N VAL A 170 -31.12 22.35 24.13
CA VAL A 170 -31.89 21.13 23.85
C VAL A 170 -30.98 19.95 24.19
N ALA A 171 -31.31 19.26 25.28
CA ALA A 171 -30.51 18.13 25.81
C ALA A 171 -30.63 16.80 24.97
N THR A 172 -31.14 16.89 23.75
CA THR A 172 -31.54 15.70 22.99
C THR A 172 -30.53 15.24 21.91
N ASP A 173 -29.46 16.02 21.59
CA ASP A 173 -28.57 15.64 20.47
C ASP A 173 -27.32 14.84 20.87
N VAL A 174 -27.15 14.49 22.15
CA VAL A 174 -25.97 13.77 22.61
C VAL A 174 -26.16 12.24 22.48
N GLU A 175 -27.40 11.77 22.48
CA GLU A 175 -27.69 10.31 22.33
C GLU A 175 -27.59 9.85 20.87
N GLU A 176 -27.91 10.69 19.89
CA GLU A 176 -27.91 10.29 18.46
C GLU A 176 -26.47 10.17 17.89
N VAL A 177 -25.50 10.90 18.42
CA VAL A 177 -24.09 10.81 17.98
C VAL A 177 -23.39 9.58 18.55
N VAL A 178 -23.87 9.04 19.68
CA VAL A 178 -23.29 7.83 20.29
C VAL A 178 -23.84 6.56 19.60
N GLU A 179 -25.05 6.60 19.08
CA GLU A 179 -25.68 5.46 18.40
C GLU A 179 -25.10 5.20 16.99
N VAL A 180 -24.75 6.27 16.25
CA VAL A 180 -24.14 6.14 14.92
C VAL A 180 -22.73 5.56 14.96
N THR A 181 -22.00 5.71 16.08
CA THR A 181 -20.64 5.14 16.23
C THR A 181 -20.63 3.70 16.77
N ALA A 182 -21.77 3.18 17.23
CA ALA A 182 -21.89 1.82 17.77
C ALA A 182 -22.34 0.78 16.70
N GLU A 183 -22.90 1.21 15.57
CA GLU A 183 -23.48 0.31 14.56
C GLU A 183 -22.51 -0.10 13.43
N GLU A 184 -21.29 0.46 13.39
CA GLU A 184 -20.25 0.12 12.38
C GLU A 184 -19.18 -0.89 12.85
N THR A 185 -19.48 -1.75 13.81
CA THR A 185 -18.65 -2.94 14.02
C THR A 185 -19.30 -4.15 13.38
N PRO A 186 -18.83 -4.62 12.21
CA PRO A 186 -19.28 -5.91 11.69
C PRO A 186 -18.76 -7.02 12.62
N ALA A 187 -19.69 -7.77 13.17
CA ALA A 187 -19.39 -9.00 13.90
C ALA A 187 -18.64 -9.97 12.96
N ALA A 188 -17.43 -10.34 13.37
CA ALA A 188 -16.69 -11.45 12.77
C ALA A 188 -17.37 -12.76 13.22
N GLU A 189 -17.83 -13.56 12.24
CA GLU A 189 -17.93 -15.01 12.29
C GLU A 189 -17.08 -15.62 11.18
#